data_5fbe1f523f9792f28eedf758ba76ce90
#
_entry.id   5fbe1f523f9792f28eedf758ba76ce90
#
_cell.length_a   1.000
_cell.length_b   1.000
_cell.length_c   1.000
_cell.angle_alpha   90.00
_cell.angle_beta   90.00
_cell.angle_gamma   90.00
#
_symmetry.space_group_name_H-M   'P 1'
#
loop_
_entity.id
_entity.type
_entity.pdbx_description
1 polymer ?
#
loop_
_entity_poly.entity_id
_entity_poly.type
_entity_poly.pdbx_seq_one_letter_code
_entity_poly.pdbx_strand_id
1 'polypeptide(L)'
;MNGEVYQISLDQLKGLTLQPEVVYAGRISSHILAGFYQSELLCIIGFIPRTFLSDEAYIWMQTMPAAKNHKLMVARHAKRVVARALELYPKIIGHCFAEDSARWLRSLGATISGDTFEIRRA
;
A
#
# COMPACT_ATOMS: atom_id res chain seq x y z
N MET A 1 -16.50 -4.18 -14.32
CA MET A 1 -16.26 -4.88 -13.05
C MET A 1 -15.20 -4.19 -12.25
N ASN A 2 -15.48 -3.90 -11.02
CA ASN A 2 -14.57 -3.20 -10.16
C ASN A 2 -13.94 -4.15 -9.15
N GLY A 3 -12.69 -3.91 -8.83
CA GLY A 3 -12.06 -4.60 -7.74
C GLY A 3 -12.55 -4.05 -6.41
N GLU A 4 -12.26 -4.75 -5.35
CA GLU A 4 -12.70 -4.42 -4.01
C GLU A 4 -11.51 -4.29 -3.07
N VAL A 5 -11.58 -3.32 -2.16
CA VAL A 5 -10.57 -3.09 -1.13
C VAL A 5 -11.25 -3.17 0.23
N TYR A 6 -10.72 -4.04 1.10
CA TYR A 6 -11.25 -4.24 2.44
C TYR A 6 -10.16 -4.02 3.48
N GLN A 7 -10.54 -3.44 4.60
CA GLN A 7 -9.66 -3.43 5.76
C GLN A 7 -9.67 -4.82 6.38
N ILE A 8 -8.48 -5.34 6.71
CA ILE A 8 -8.33 -6.65 7.32
C ILE A 8 -7.65 -6.53 8.68
N SER A 9 -7.85 -7.55 9.51
CA SER A 9 -7.23 -7.64 10.83
C SER A 9 -5.84 -8.28 10.73
N LEU A 10 -5.05 -8.14 11.80
CA LEU A 10 -3.76 -8.81 11.89
C LEU A 10 -3.93 -10.34 11.83
N ASP A 11 -4.99 -10.87 12.43
CA ASP A 11 -5.24 -12.32 12.41
C ASP A 11 -5.51 -12.80 10.98
N GLN A 12 -6.27 -12.03 10.20
CA GLN A 12 -6.50 -12.36 8.79
C GLN A 12 -5.20 -12.30 7.99
N LEU A 13 -4.34 -11.33 8.28
CA LEU A 13 -3.03 -11.23 7.63
C LEU A 13 -2.18 -12.46 7.94
N LYS A 14 -2.14 -12.89 9.20
CA LYS A 14 -1.36 -14.06 9.62
C LYS A 14 -1.85 -15.35 8.99
N GLY A 15 -3.12 -15.42 8.59
CA GLY A 15 -3.67 -16.58 7.91
C GLY A 15 -3.19 -16.75 6.47
N LEU A 16 -2.48 -15.76 5.93
CA LEU A 16 -1.93 -15.81 4.58
C LEU A 16 -0.48 -16.28 4.60
N THR A 17 -0.05 -16.91 3.50
CA THR A 17 1.34 -17.34 3.36
C THR A 17 2.17 -16.14 2.92
N LEU A 18 2.77 -15.44 3.89
CA LEU A 18 3.52 -14.21 3.65
C LEU A 18 4.91 -14.29 4.25
N GLN A 19 5.79 -13.43 3.76
CA GLN A 19 7.13 -13.33 4.32
C GLN A 19 7.08 -12.73 5.74
N PRO A 20 8.01 -13.12 6.62
CA PRO A 20 8.02 -12.63 8.00
C PRO A 20 8.07 -11.11 8.09
N GLU A 21 8.75 -10.45 7.17
CA GLU A 21 8.85 -8.98 7.14
C GLU A 21 7.49 -8.33 6.95
N VAL A 22 6.64 -8.94 6.09
CA VAL A 22 5.29 -8.43 5.82
C VAL A 22 4.41 -8.60 7.05
N VAL A 23 4.51 -9.75 7.72
CA VAL A 23 3.74 -9.99 8.95
C VAL A 23 4.16 -8.99 10.04
N TYR A 24 5.46 -8.74 10.18
CA TYR A 24 5.96 -7.76 11.15
C TYR A 24 5.44 -6.36 10.82
N ALA A 25 5.52 -5.95 9.55
CA ALA A 25 5.00 -4.65 9.13
C ALA A 25 3.50 -4.53 9.46
N GLY A 26 2.74 -5.61 9.27
CA GLY A 26 1.33 -5.63 9.61
C GLY A 26 1.09 -5.39 11.10
N ARG A 27 1.94 -5.96 11.96
CA ARG A 27 1.80 -5.82 13.42
C ARG A 27 1.94 -4.38 13.90
N ILE A 28 2.75 -3.56 13.21
CA ILE A 28 2.99 -2.17 13.59
C ILE A 28 2.19 -1.18 12.75
N SER A 29 1.37 -1.68 11.83
CA SER A 29 0.54 -0.83 10.98
C SER A 29 -0.74 -0.42 11.70
N SER A 30 -1.16 0.83 11.48
CA SER A 30 -2.44 1.32 11.99
C SER A 30 -3.62 0.79 11.18
N HIS A 31 -3.39 0.57 9.88
CA HIS A 31 -4.40 0.05 8.97
C HIS A 31 -3.76 -0.93 8.01
N ILE A 32 -4.45 -2.05 7.74
CA ILE A 32 -4.05 -3.04 6.76
C ILE A 32 -5.23 -3.23 5.80
N LEU A 33 -4.96 -3.06 4.52
CA LEU A 33 -6.00 -3.15 3.49
C LEU A 33 -5.64 -4.25 2.49
N ALA A 34 -6.63 -5.00 2.06
CA ALA A 34 -6.46 -6.06 1.06
C ALA A 34 -7.23 -5.69 -0.19
N GLY A 35 -6.58 -5.75 -1.33
CA GLY A 35 -7.20 -5.49 -2.62
C GLY A 35 -7.51 -6.78 -3.37
N PHE A 36 -8.75 -6.93 -3.80
CA PHE A 36 -9.25 -8.11 -4.50
C PHE A 36 -9.77 -7.76 -5.88
N TYR A 37 -9.80 -8.77 -6.74
CA TYR A 37 -10.48 -8.71 -8.01
C TYR A 37 -11.01 -10.10 -8.33
N GLN A 38 -12.33 -10.22 -8.55
CA GLN A 38 -13.00 -11.51 -8.81
C GLN A 38 -12.64 -12.54 -7.75
N SER A 39 -12.68 -12.13 -6.48
CA SER A 39 -12.39 -12.97 -5.31
C SER A 39 -10.92 -13.42 -5.18
N GLU A 40 -10.03 -12.94 -6.04
CA GLU A 40 -8.60 -13.19 -5.91
C GLU A 40 -7.92 -12.04 -5.17
N LEU A 41 -7.08 -12.37 -4.20
CA LEU A 41 -6.27 -11.39 -3.50
C LEU A 41 -5.12 -10.94 -4.40
N LEU A 42 -5.06 -9.63 -4.69
CA LEU A 42 -4.03 -9.06 -5.54
C LEU A 42 -2.91 -8.42 -4.76
N CYS A 43 -3.23 -7.73 -3.68
CA CYS A 43 -2.22 -7.00 -2.92
C CYS A 43 -2.68 -6.74 -1.49
N ILE A 44 -1.70 -6.46 -0.64
CA ILE A 44 -1.92 -6.03 0.75
C ILE A 44 -1.16 -4.74 0.93
N ILE A 45 -1.80 -3.74 1.51
CA ILE A 45 -1.21 -2.42 1.72
C ILE A 45 -1.39 -2.05 3.19
N GLY A 46 -0.34 -1.56 3.82
CA GLY A 46 -0.41 -1.13 5.21
C GLY A 46 0.19 0.24 5.43
N PHE A 47 -0.21 0.89 6.51
CA PHE A 47 0.26 2.20 6.90
C PHE A 47 0.81 2.15 8.31
N ILE A 48 2.04 2.61 8.47
CA ILE A 48 2.73 2.69 9.75
C ILE A 48 2.89 4.17 10.09
N PRO A 49 2.16 4.70 11.10
CA PRO A 49 2.38 6.06 11.55
C PRO A 49 3.80 6.18 12.11
N ARG A 50 4.49 7.26 11.77
CA ARG A 50 5.86 7.44 12.22
C ARG A 50 5.94 7.61 13.73
N THR A 51 5.00 8.39 14.28
CA THR A 51 4.82 8.54 15.73
C THR A 51 3.33 8.66 16.01
N PHE A 52 2.95 8.59 17.29
CA PHE A 52 1.56 8.70 17.69
C PHE A 52 0.89 10.00 17.22
N LEU A 53 1.65 11.10 17.22
CA LEU A 53 1.15 12.42 16.81
C LEU A 53 1.64 12.84 15.43
N SER A 54 2.16 11.89 14.65
CA SER A 54 2.75 12.20 13.36
C SER A 54 1.69 12.55 12.32
N ASP A 55 2.01 13.53 11.47
CA ASP A 55 1.23 13.87 10.29
C ASP A 55 1.72 13.13 9.05
N GLU A 56 2.65 12.19 9.21
CA GLU A 56 3.14 11.37 8.11
C GLU A 56 3.06 9.88 8.46
N ALA A 57 2.88 9.05 7.45
CA ALA A 57 2.83 7.60 7.60
C ALA A 57 3.70 6.94 6.54
N TYR A 58 4.31 5.82 6.92
CA TYR A 58 5.04 4.96 5.98
C TYR A 58 4.06 3.98 5.37
N ILE A 59 4.04 3.90 4.03
CA ILE A 59 3.20 2.95 3.30
C ILE A 59 4.06 1.77 2.83
N TRP A 60 3.52 0.57 2.95
CA TRP A 60 4.13 -0.63 2.39
C TRP A 60 3.10 -1.40 1.60
N MET A 61 3.56 -2.16 0.62
CA MET A 61 2.68 -2.97 -0.21
C MET A 61 3.36 -4.29 -0.55
N GLN A 62 2.58 -5.37 -0.49
CA GLN A 62 2.96 -6.69 -0.95
C GLN A 62 1.98 -7.11 -2.05
N THR A 63 2.50 -7.44 -3.23
CA THR A 63 1.67 -7.99 -4.31
C THR A 63 1.66 -9.51 -4.24
N MET A 64 0.53 -10.08 -4.63
CA MET A 64 0.36 -11.54 -4.73
C MET A 64 0.63 -11.98 -6.17
N PRO A 65 0.84 -13.28 -6.43
CA PRO A 65 1.09 -13.76 -7.80
C PRO A 65 0.00 -13.37 -8.79
N ALA A 66 -1.26 -13.31 -8.37
CA ALA A 66 -2.37 -12.92 -9.24
C ALA A 66 -2.24 -11.47 -9.74
N ALA A 67 -1.47 -10.64 -9.06
CA ALA A 67 -1.29 -9.24 -9.46
C ALA A 67 -0.64 -9.11 -10.84
N LYS A 68 0.15 -10.08 -11.26
CA LYS A 68 0.82 -10.06 -12.56
C LYS A 68 -0.16 -9.96 -13.72
N ASN A 69 -1.34 -10.56 -13.56
CA ASN A 69 -2.38 -10.59 -14.60
C ASN A 69 -3.38 -9.46 -14.44
N HIS A 70 -3.27 -8.65 -13.39
CA HIS A 70 -4.24 -7.60 -13.08
C HIS A 70 -3.55 -6.30 -12.63
N LYS A 71 -2.46 -5.93 -13.32
CA LYS A 71 -1.65 -4.77 -12.95
C LYS A 71 -2.45 -3.47 -12.88
N LEU A 72 -3.37 -3.29 -13.83
CA LEU A 72 -4.20 -2.09 -13.86
C LEU A 72 -5.12 -2.02 -12.63
N MET A 73 -5.66 -3.17 -12.21
CA MET A 73 -6.51 -3.22 -11.03
C MET A 73 -5.71 -2.94 -9.76
N VAL A 74 -4.49 -3.47 -9.66
CA VAL A 74 -3.59 -3.17 -8.54
C VAL A 74 -3.32 -1.66 -8.48
N ALA A 75 -3.04 -1.04 -9.62
CA ALA A 75 -2.81 0.40 -9.68
C ALA A 75 -4.04 1.20 -9.22
N ARG A 76 -5.22 0.76 -9.61
CA ARG A 76 -6.48 1.40 -9.18
C ARG A 76 -6.70 1.26 -7.67
N HIS A 77 -6.44 0.08 -7.12
CA HIS A 77 -6.54 -0.14 -5.67
C HIS A 77 -5.59 0.77 -4.91
N ALA A 78 -4.33 0.80 -5.33
CA ALA A 78 -3.33 1.63 -4.67
C ALA A 78 -3.66 3.11 -4.77
N LYS A 79 -4.19 3.56 -5.90
CA LYS A 79 -4.61 4.95 -6.07
C LYS A 79 -5.72 5.32 -5.08
N ARG A 80 -6.72 4.44 -4.91
CA ARG A 80 -7.79 4.65 -3.92
C ARG A 80 -7.24 4.68 -2.51
N VAL A 81 -6.34 3.75 -2.19
CA VAL A 81 -5.78 3.64 -0.85
C VAL A 81 -4.94 4.87 -0.53
N VAL A 82 -4.12 5.33 -1.47
CA VAL A 82 -3.31 6.54 -1.30
C VAL A 82 -4.22 7.76 -1.09
N ALA A 83 -5.27 7.91 -1.89
CA ALA A 83 -6.21 9.01 -1.73
C ALA A 83 -6.85 9.02 -0.35
N ARG A 84 -7.25 7.83 0.13
CA ARG A 84 -7.85 7.69 1.45
C ARG A 84 -6.83 7.98 2.56
N ALA A 85 -5.61 7.50 2.39
CA ALA A 85 -4.55 7.72 3.37
C ALA A 85 -4.20 9.20 3.50
N LEU A 86 -4.24 9.95 2.39
CA LEU A 86 -3.97 11.38 2.42
C LEU A 86 -5.06 12.18 3.13
N GLU A 87 -6.24 11.60 3.33
CA GLU A 87 -7.26 12.20 4.19
C GLU A 87 -6.86 12.11 5.66
N LEU A 88 -6.14 11.05 6.03
CA LEU A 88 -5.71 10.80 7.41
C LEU A 88 -4.34 11.39 7.71
N TYR A 89 -3.43 11.33 6.75
CA TYR A 89 -2.05 11.77 6.89
C TYR A 89 -1.70 12.74 5.77
N PRO A 90 -1.29 13.98 6.09
CA PRO A 90 -0.91 14.96 5.05
C PRO A 90 0.25 14.51 4.17
N LYS A 91 1.04 13.54 4.63
CA LYS A 91 2.22 13.09 3.92
C LYS A 91 2.37 11.57 4.06
N ILE A 92 2.67 10.90 2.93
CA ILE A 92 2.94 9.47 2.90
C ILE A 92 4.35 9.27 2.36
N ILE A 93 5.14 8.42 3.00
CA ILE A 93 6.50 8.09 2.60
C ILE A 93 6.62 6.59 2.37
N GLY A 94 7.62 6.18 1.61
CA GLY A 94 7.87 4.76 1.36
C GLY A 94 9.15 4.54 0.57
N HIS A 95 9.39 3.30 0.20
CA HIS A 95 10.54 2.90 -0.60
C HIS A 95 10.12 2.46 -1.99
N CYS A 96 10.95 2.76 -2.98
CA CYS A 96 10.74 2.43 -4.38
C CYS A 96 12.03 1.80 -4.91
N PHE A 97 11.98 0.51 -5.25
CA PHE A 97 13.18 -0.22 -5.65
C PHE A 97 13.22 -0.57 -7.13
N ALA A 98 12.14 -0.36 -7.87
CA ALA A 98 12.04 -0.73 -9.27
C ALA A 98 11.68 0.48 -10.13
N GLU A 99 12.26 0.53 -11.34
CA GLU A 99 11.99 1.61 -12.30
C GLU A 99 10.51 1.71 -12.67
N ASP A 100 9.86 0.55 -12.88
CA ASP A 100 8.43 0.52 -13.19
C ASP A 100 7.59 1.09 -12.05
N SER A 101 7.98 0.79 -10.81
CA SER A 101 7.31 1.33 -9.63
C SER A 101 7.48 2.84 -9.53
N ALA A 102 8.67 3.36 -9.88
CA ALA A 102 8.93 4.79 -9.87
C ALA A 102 8.01 5.54 -10.81
N ARG A 103 7.84 5.03 -12.03
CA ARG A 103 6.96 5.65 -13.02
C ARG A 103 5.53 5.71 -12.52
N TRP A 104 5.07 4.61 -11.96
CA TRP A 104 3.72 4.51 -11.44
C TRP A 104 3.51 5.43 -10.24
N LEU A 105 4.47 5.48 -9.32
CA LEU A 105 4.39 6.36 -8.15
C LEU A 105 4.35 7.83 -8.56
N ARG A 106 5.12 8.22 -9.59
CA ARG A 106 5.06 9.59 -10.09
C ARG A 106 3.66 9.93 -10.62
N SER A 107 2.97 8.97 -11.19
CA SER A 107 1.59 9.18 -11.66
C SER A 107 0.62 9.44 -10.51
N LEU A 108 0.97 9.03 -9.29
CA LEU A 108 0.19 9.31 -8.08
C LEU A 108 0.59 10.63 -7.41
N GLY A 109 1.52 11.36 -7.99
CA GLY A 109 2.00 12.61 -7.43
C GLY A 109 3.21 12.48 -6.53
N ALA A 110 3.90 11.34 -6.56
CA ALA A 110 5.06 11.11 -5.72
C ALA A 110 6.27 11.90 -6.20
N THR A 111 7.06 12.39 -5.26
CA THR A 111 8.41 12.90 -5.48
C THR A 111 9.39 11.81 -5.06
N ILE A 112 10.29 11.43 -5.96
CA ILE A 112 11.21 10.33 -5.72
C ILE A 112 12.63 10.88 -5.54
N SER A 113 13.31 10.40 -4.50
CA SER A 113 14.70 10.75 -4.21
C SER A 113 15.44 9.47 -3.85
N GLY A 114 16.32 9.02 -4.76
CA GLY A 114 17.01 7.74 -4.59
C GLY A 114 16.01 6.58 -4.59
N ASP A 115 16.00 5.79 -3.53
CA ASP A 115 15.09 4.66 -3.37
C ASP A 115 13.90 4.97 -2.47
N THR A 116 13.70 6.25 -2.12
CA THR A 116 12.56 6.68 -1.30
C THR A 116 11.63 7.57 -2.08
N PHE A 117 10.38 7.64 -1.66
CA PHE A 117 9.40 8.53 -2.26
C PHE A 117 8.52 9.17 -1.19
N GLU A 118 7.91 10.31 -1.54
CA GLU A 118 6.89 10.92 -0.70
C GLU A 118 5.72 11.41 -1.57
N ILE A 119 4.52 11.33 -1.00
CA ILE A 119 3.31 11.87 -1.60
C ILE A 119 2.69 12.80 -0.57
N ARG A 120 2.41 14.04 -0.97
CA ARG A 120 1.82 15.03 -0.08
C ARG A 120 0.39 15.32 -0.49
N ARG A 121 -0.43 15.65 0.51
CA ARG A 121 -1.78 16.12 0.27
C ARG A 121 -1.71 17.42 -0.55
N ALA A 122 -2.54 17.49 -1.57
CA ALA A 122 -2.61 18.68 -2.41
C ALA A 122 -3.18 19.88 -1.66
#